data_d1625e9d317b01450fb2a5f6e5a50af8
#
_entry.id   d1625e9d317b01450fb2a5f6e5a50af8
#
_cell.length_a   1.000
_cell.length_b   1.000
_cell.length_c   1.000
_cell.angle_alpha   90.00
_cell.angle_beta   90.00
_cell.angle_gamma   90.00
#
_symmetry.space_group_name_H-M   'P 1'
#
loop_
_entity.id
_entity.type
_entity.pdbx_description
1 polymer ?
#
loop_
_entity_poly.entity_id
_entity_poly.type
_entity_poly.pdbx_seq_one_letter_code
_entity_poly.pdbx_strand_id
1 'polypeptide(L)' 'MSEEQLAKLGTLINERAKSKFKSNLEFASACDIDEKSIRRILKGKQNFSINIFSKICSALGVKMSELLSELDL' A
#
# COMPACT_ATOMS: atom_id res chain seq x y z
N MET A 1 3.10 3.89 13.59
CA MET A 1 3.68 2.69 12.98
C MET A 1 5.20 2.79 12.98
N SER A 2 5.91 1.75 13.35
CA SER A 2 7.36 1.74 13.33
C SER A 2 7.88 1.68 11.87
N GLU A 3 9.16 2.00 11.69
CA GLU A 3 9.80 1.88 10.37
C GLU A 3 9.74 0.45 9.85
N GLU A 4 9.95 -0.51 10.74
CA GLU A 4 9.88 -1.93 10.39
C GLU A 4 8.48 -2.34 9.93
N GLN A 5 7.45 -1.86 10.62
CA GLN A 5 6.07 -2.14 10.24
C GLN A 5 5.71 -1.48 8.90
N LEU A 6 6.19 -0.25 8.67
CA LEU A 6 5.98 0.45 7.40
C LEU A 6 6.65 -0.30 6.25
N ALA A 7 7.86 -0.81 6.48
CA ALA A 7 8.58 -1.57 5.46
C ALA A 7 7.84 -2.87 5.11
N LYS A 8 7.37 -3.58 6.13
CA LYS A 8 6.57 -4.80 5.92
C LYS A 8 5.28 -4.51 5.17
N LEU A 9 4.58 -3.46 5.58
CA LEU A 9 3.32 -3.09 4.94
C LEU A 9 3.55 -2.70 3.48
N GLY A 10 4.62 -1.92 3.22
CA GLY A 10 5.01 -1.57 1.86
C GLY A 10 5.25 -2.80 1.00
N THR A 11 5.94 -3.80 1.54
CA THR A 11 6.22 -5.06 0.84
C THR A 11 4.93 -5.81 0.52
N LEU A 12 4.02 -5.93 1.49
CA LEU A 12 2.74 -6.61 1.30
C LEU A 12 1.90 -5.92 0.24
N ILE A 13 1.82 -4.59 0.30
CA ILE A 13 1.07 -3.81 -0.69
C ILE A 13 1.67 -4.01 -2.09
N ASN A 14 3.01 -3.97 -2.18
CA ASN A 14 3.71 -4.14 -3.45
C ASN A 14 3.42 -5.52 -4.07
N GLU A 15 3.47 -6.57 -3.28
CA GLU A 15 3.19 -7.92 -3.75
C GLU A 15 1.77 -8.04 -4.31
N ARG A 16 0.80 -7.49 -3.60
CA ARG A 16 -0.60 -7.54 -4.03
C ARG A 16 -0.84 -6.65 -5.26
N ALA A 17 -0.18 -5.50 -5.31
CA ALA A 17 -0.29 -4.59 -6.44
C ALA A 17 0.29 -5.23 -7.71
N LYS A 18 1.42 -5.90 -7.61
CA LYS A 18 2.07 -6.56 -8.75
C LYS A 18 1.22 -7.67 -9.34
N SER A 19 0.42 -8.35 -8.53
CA SER A 19 -0.45 -9.40 -9.03
C SER A 19 -1.72 -8.87 -9.71
N LYS A 20 -2.03 -7.58 -9.53
CA LYS A 20 -3.27 -6.98 -10.04
C LYS A 20 -3.02 -5.89 -11.09
N PHE A 21 -1.94 -5.14 -10.98
CA PHE A 21 -1.64 -4.01 -11.86
C PHE A 21 -0.32 -4.23 -12.59
N LYS A 22 -0.23 -3.66 -13.80
CA LYS A 22 0.94 -3.82 -14.66
C LYS A 22 2.11 -2.92 -14.25
N SER A 23 1.82 -1.81 -13.58
CA SER A 23 2.85 -0.83 -13.22
C SER A 23 2.44 -0.07 -11.97
N ASN A 24 3.41 0.61 -11.36
CA ASN A 24 3.14 1.49 -10.23
C ASN A 24 2.26 2.67 -10.64
N LEU A 25 2.40 3.14 -11.88
CA LEU A 25 1.56 4.22 -12.39
C LEU A 25 0.10 3.79 -12.46
N GLU A 26 -0.16 2.59 -12.95
CA GLU A 26 -1.51 2.05 -13.03
C GLU A 26 -2.11 1.87 -11.64
N PHE A 27 -1.32 1.34 -10.71
CA PHE A 27 -1.75 1.17 -9.32
C PHE A 27 -2.06 2.52 -8.66
N ALA A 28 -1.16 3.48 -8.82
CA ALA A 28 -1.35 4.83 -8.27
C ALA A 28 -2.62 5.48 -8.82
N SER A 29 -2.87 5.34 -10.11
CA SER A 29 -4.07 5.85 -10.75
C SER A 29 -5.33 5.21 -10.14
N ALA A 30 -5.31 3.91 -9.93
CA ALA A 30 -6.43 3.19 -9.32
C ALA A 30 -6.68 3.63 -7.87
N CYS A 31 -5.62 4.01 -7.15
CA CYS A 31 -5.72 4.51 -5.78
C CYS A 31 -6.11 5.99 -5.71
N ASP A 32 -6.06 6.70 -6.82
CA ASP A 32 -6.19 8.16 -6.84
C ASP A 32 -5.11 8.82 -5.95
N ILE A 33 -3.88 8.34 -6.08
CA ILE A 33 -2.70 8.81 -5.36
C ILE A 33 -1.61 9.01 -6.40
N ASP A 34 -0.76 10.02 -6.25
CA ASP A 34 0.31 10.23 -7.20
C ASP A 34 1.36 9.12 -7.14
N GLU A 35 1.99 8.84 -8.28
CA GLU A 35 2.94 7.74 -8.40
C GLU A 35 4.13 7.89 -7.47
N LYS A 36 4.60 9.12 -7.27
CA LYS A 36 5.75 9.39 -6.39
C LYS A 36 5.45 8.96 -4.96
N SER A 37 4.27 9.30 -4.46
CA SER A 37 3.83 8.89 -3.13
C SER A 37 3.68 7.37 -3.03
N ILE A 38 3.12 6.74 -4.05
CA ILE A 38 2.99 5.28 -4.09
C ILE A 38 4.37 4.62 -4.00
N ARG A 39 5.35 5.09 -4.78
CA ARG A 39 6.70 4.53 -4.73
C ARG A 39 7.32 4.62 -3.34
N ARG A 40 7.13 5.74 -2.66
CA ARG A 40 7.64 5.93 -1.30
C ARG A 40 6.96 5.01 -0.30
N ILE A 41 5.65 4.85 -0.43
CA ILE A 41 4.87 3.95 0.43
C ILE A 41 5.34 2.50 0.25
N LEU A 42 5.53 2.06 -1.00
CA LEU A 42 5.97 0.70 -1.30
C LEU A 42 7.36 0.41 -0.74
N LYS A 43 8.20 1.44 -0.60
CA LYS A 43 9.55 1.31 -0.03
C LYS A 43 9.57 1.46 1.49
N GLY A 44 8.41 1.72 2.10
CA GLY A 44 8.31 1.91 3.54
C GLY A 44 8.95 3.22 4.02
N LYS A 45 9.06 4.21 3.13
CA LYS A 45 9.75 5.48 3.43
C LYS A 45 8.80 6.63 3.72
N GLN A 46 7.50 6.39 3.71
CA GLN A 46 6.52 7.43 3.95
C GLN A 46 5.39 6.90 4.83
N ASN A 47 5.10 7.61 5.90
CA ASN A 47 3.88 7.38 6.66
C ASN A 47 2.70 7.83 5.83
N PHE A 48 1.56 7.20 6.03
CA PHE A 48 0.35 7.57 5.31
C PHE A 48 -0.85 7.48 6.24
N SER A 49 -1.85 8.31 5.96
CA SER A 49 -3.06 8.40 6.77
C SER A 49 -3.96 7.18 6.55
N ILE A 50 -4.94 7.04 7.42
CA ILE A 50 -5.96 6.00 7.27
C ILE A 50 -6.73 6.19 5.96
N ASN A 51 -6.92 7.44 5.52
CA ASN A 51 -7.59 7.71 4.25
C ASN A 51 -6.79 7.18 3.06
N ILE A 52 -5.48 7.39 3.07
CA ILE A 52 -4.58 6.87 2.03
C ILE A 52 -4.60 5.34 2.05
N PHE A 53 -4.51 4.75 3.23
CA PHE A 53 -4.54 3.30 3.39
C PHE A 53 -5.86 2.72 2.87
N SER A 54 -6.97 3.38 3.16
CA SER A 54 -8.29 2.98 2.67
C SER A 54 -8.35 2.99 1.14
N LYS A 55 -7.80 4.02 0.50
CA LYS A 55 -7.72 4.10 -0.96
C LYS A 55 -6.91 2.95 -1.55
N ILE A 56 -5.79 2.63 -0.94
CA ILE A 56 -4.93 1.53 -1.37
C ILE A 56 -5.67 0.19 -1.26
N CYS A 57 -6.28 -0.07 -0.11
CA CYS A 57 -7.02 -1.31 0.11
C CYS A 57 -8.20 -1.45 -0.85
N SER A 58 -8.91 -0.34 -1.10
CA SER A 58 -10.02 -0.33 -2.05
C SER A 58 -9.54 -0.71 -3.46
N ALA A 59 -8.42 -0.14 -3.91
CA ALA A 59 -7.84 -0.45 -5.21
C ALA A 59 -7.41 -1.91 -5.31
N LEU A 60 -6.90 -2.48 -4.22
CA LEU A 60 -6.47 -3.88 -4.16
C LEU A 60 -7.63 -4.86 -3.96
N GLY A 61 -8.80 -4.37 -3.57
CA GLY A 61 -9.94 -5.24 -3.28
C GLY A 61 -9.77 -6.04 -2.00
N VAL A 62 -9.04 -5.51 -1.03
CA VAL A 62 -8.82 -6.17 0.27
C VAL A 62 -9.32 -5.27 1.40
N LYS A 63 -9.59 -5.88 2.54
CA LYS A 63 -9.96 -5.13 3.74
C LYS A 63 -8.69 -4.65 4.45
N MET A 64 -8.77 -3.48 5.07
CA MET A 64 -7.64 -2.99 5.89
C MET A 64 -7.24 -4.00 6.95
N SER A 65 -8.23 -4.66 7.58
CA SER A 65 -7.97 -5.67 8.61
C SER A 65 -7.17 -6.85 8.07
N GLU A 66 -7.35 -7.22 6.81
CA GLU A 66 -6.59 -8.31 6.20
C GLU A 66 -5.10 -7.99 6.13
N LEU A 67 -4.76 -6.78 5.66
CA LEU A 67 -3.36 -6.37 5.57
C LEU A 67 -2.74 -6.18 6.95
N LEU A 68 -3.47 -5.58 7.88
CA LEU A 68 -2.97 -5.36 9.24
C LEU A 68 -2.76 -6.69 9.97
N SER A 69 -3.61 -7.67 9.71
CA SER A 69 -3.47 -9.01 10.28
C SER A 69 -2.16 -9.66 9.83
N GLU A 70 -1.77 -9.46 8.58
CA GLU A 70 -0.51 -10.01 8.05
C GLU A 70 0.72 -9.35 8.66
N LEU A 71 0.56 -8.17 9.26
CA LEU A 71 1.64 -7.50 9.97
C LEU A 71 1.80 -7.99 11.41
N ASP A 72 0.91 -8.83 11.87
CA ASP A 72 0.94 -9.35 13.24
C ASP A 72 0.74 -8.24 14.30
N LEU A 73 -0.12 -7.29 13.98
CA LEU A 73 -0.44 -6.19 14.92
C LEU A 73 -1.61 -6.54 15.82
#